data_5dad8ff31a7472bfda7e8c78d15738c1
#
_entry.id   5dad8ff31a7472bfda7e8c78d15738c1
#
_cell.length_a   1.000
_cell.length_b   1.000
_cell.length_c   1.000
_cell.angle_alpha   90.00
_cell.angle_beta   90.00
_cell.angle_gamma   90.00
#
_symmetry.space_group_name_H-M   'P 1'
#
loop_
_entity.id
_entity.type
_entity.pdbx_description
1 polymer ?
#
loop_
_entity_poly.entity_id
_entity_poly.type
_entity_poly.pdbx_seq_one_letter_code
_entity_poly.pdbx_strand_id
1 'polypeptide(L)'
;MKNKLCLITGGGSGIGRATAIKFAENKVDTIIVGRREDALAETKNLANDNSKYINCIKADISNEKGINKLYDEIDEKFDNYVNILVNNAGSSSQIRSVAHIPKEQWDQVVNINLNSVYLICQKFMKNMIKNKNGTIITISSMAALKPGLLGGAPYGAAKAGVTNLMGAINSEFSNDGIRATSIMPGEVDTPILNNRAKIPNKNERDTMMQPEDLAEIVFLTSNLNNRTNIETVVVNATYKRDVSEDLNAAKNKIK
;
A
#
# COMPACT_ATOMS: atom_id res chain seq x y z
N MET A 1 -23.57 15.57 -2.46
CA MET A 1 -22.12 15.30 -2.31
C MET A 1 -21.74 14.34 -3.42
N LYS A 2 -20.71 14.64 -4.22
CA LYS A 2 -20.21 13.64 -5.19
C LYS A 2 -19.77 12.41 -4.41
N ASN A 3 -20.15 11.21 -4.84
CA ASN A 3 -19.78 9.97 -4.20
C ASN A 3 -18.26 9.85 -4.13
N LYS A 4 -17.73 9.39 -2.99
CA LYS A 4 -16.31 9.10 -2.86
C LYS A 4 -16.00 7.85 -3.67
N LEU A 5 -14.93 7.87 -4.48
CA LEU A 5 -14.40 6.72 -5.20
C LEU A 5 -12.96 6.48 -4.73
N CYS A 6 -12.74 5.31 -4.14
CA CYS A 6 -11.43 4.88 -3.65
C CYS A 6 -10.78 3.92 -4.63
N LEU A 7 -9.50 4.13 -4.94
CA LEU A 7 -8.65 3.20 -5.69
C LEU A 7 -7.62 2.59 -4.73
N ILE A 8 -7.60 1.25 -4.61
CA ILE A 8 -6.67 0.52 -3.74
C ILE A 8 -5.81 -0.42 -4.58
N THR A 9 -4.50 -0.20 -4.59
CA THR A 9 -3.56 -1.12 -5.23
C THR A 9 -3.22 -2.28 -4.29
N GLY A 10 -3.07 -3.50 -4.84
CA GLY A 10 -2.83 -4.70 -4.03
C GLY A 10 -4.03 -5.13 -3.20
N GLY A 11 -5.26 -4.90 -3.69
CA GLY A 11 -6.50 -5.18 -2.96
C GLY A 11 -6.88 -6.65 -2.80
N GLY A 12 -6.11 -7.58 -3.36
CA GLY A 12 -6.41 -9.02 -3.32
C GLY A 12 -5.94 -9.74 -2.05
N SER A 13 -5.22 -9.09 -1.12
CA SER A 13 -4.75 -9.73 0.12
C SER A 13 -4.30 -8.71 1.17
N GLY A 14 -4.09 -9.19 2.41
CA GLY A 14 -3.50 -8.42 3.50
C GLY A 14 -4.17 -7.06 3.74
N ILE A 15 -3.38 -6.03 3.98
CA ILE A 15 -3.86 -4.67 4.30
C ILE A 15 -4.79 -4.13 3.20
N GLY A 16 -4.48 -4.35 1.91
CA GLY A 16 -5.32 -3.88 0.82
C GLY A 16 -6.70 -4.53 0.80
N ARG A 17 -6.78 -5.84 1.08
CA ARG A 17 -8.04 -6.58 1.23
C ARG A 17 -8.87 -6.03 2.38
N ALA A 18 -8.27 -5.96 3.57
CA ALA A 18 -8.95 -5.44 4.76
C ALA A 18 -9.45 -4.00 4.55
N THR A 19 -8.61 -3.15 3.94
CA THR A 19 -8.99 -1.79 3.58
C THR A 19 -10.19 -1.76 2.63
N ALA A 20 -10.20 -2.59 1.58
CA ALA A 20 -11.31 -2.64 0.63
C ALA A 20 -12.63 -3.03 1.31
N ILE A 21 -12.59 -4.04 2.18
CA ILE A 21 -13.76 -4.48 2.95
C ILE A 21 -14.23 -3.34 3.87
N LYS A 22 -13.32 -2.70 4.60
CA LYS A 22 -13.65 -1.57 5.48
C LYS A 22 -14.32 -0.41 4.74
N PHE A 23 -13.84 -0.06 3.55
CA PHE A 23 -14.44 0.99 2.73
C PHE A 23 -15.85 0.57 2.24
N ALA A 24 -16.01 -0.68 1.80
CA ALA A 24 -17.29 -1.22 1.36
C ALA A 24 -18.33 -1.25 2.49
N GLU A 25 -17.96 -1.63 3.71
CA GLU A 25 -18.81 -1.58 4.91
C GLU A 25 -19.34 -0.18 5.20
N ASN A 26 -18.56 0.83 4.85
CA ASN A 26 -18.93 2.23 4.98
C ASN A 26 -19.56 2.81 3.69
N LYS A 27 -19.97 1.94 2.75
CA LYS A 27 -20.69 2.28 1.50
C LYS A 27 -19.91 3.23 0.60
N VAL A 28 -18.56 3.10 0.58
CA VAL A 28 -17.69 3.84 -0.31
C VAL A 28 -17.40 2.98 -1.54
N ASP A 29 -17.70 3.49 -2.73
CA ASP A 29 -17.34 2.83 -3.98
C ASP A 29 -15.82 2.68 -4.06
N THR A 30 -15.38 1.44 -4.25
CA THR A 30 -13.98 1.06 -4.13
C THR A 30 -13.54 0.24 -5.34
N ILE A 31 -12.50 0.67 -6.00
CA ILE A 31 -11.83 -0.09 -7.05
C ILE A 31 -10.62 -0.77 -6.42
N ILE A 32 -10.53 -2.09 -6.54
CA ILE A 32 -9.37 -2.87 -6.11
C ILE A 32 -8.59 -3.39 -7.31
N VAL A 33 -7.27 -3.23 -7.24
CA VAL A 33 -6.36 -3.58 -8.33
C VAL A 33 -5.35 -4.64 -7.88
N GLY A 34 -5.11 -5.60 -8.74
CA GLY A 34 -4.11 -6.65 -8.53
C GLY A 34 -3.91 -7.51 -9.77
N ARG A 35 -2.87 -8.35 -9.76
CA ARG A 35 -2.53 -9.24 -10.87
C ARG A 35 -3.38 -10.52 -10.89
N ARG A 36 -3.84 -10.99 -9.71
CA ARG A 36 -4.60 -12.21 -9.54
C ARG A 36 -6.08 -11.93 -9.44
N GLU A 37 -6.81 -12.34 -10.43
CA GLU A 37 -8.25 -12.11 -10.54
C GLU A 37 -9.05 -12.87 -9.47
N ASP A 38 -8.64 -14.12 -9.20
CA ASP A 38 -9.19 -14.97 -8.14
C ASP A 38 -9.11 -14.30 -6.75
N ALA A 39 -7.96 -13.72 -6.43
CA ALA A 39 -7.76 -13.05 -5.15
C ALA A 39 -8.57 -11.73 -5.03
N LEU A 40 -8.80 -11.02 -6.14
CA LEU A 40 -9.68 -9.86 -6.16
C LEU A 40 -11.14 -10.27 -5.99
N ALA A 41 -11.58 -11.33 -6.68
CA ALA A 41 -12.92 -11.90 -6.55
C ALA A 41 -13.18 -12.39 -5.11
N GLU A 42 -12.20 -13.06 -4.50
CA GLU A 42 -12.26 -13.47 -3.10
C GLU A 42 -12.46 -12.26 -2.17
N THR A 43 -11.70 -11.18 -2.37
CA THR A 43 -11.86 -9.94 -1.57
C THR A 43 -13.28 -9.38 -1.70
N LYS A 44 -13.81 -9.34 -2.91
CA LYS A 44 -15.19 -8.88 -3.16
C LYS A 44 -16.22 -9.77 -2.46
N ASN A 45 -16.05 -11.09 -2.53
CA ASN A 45 -16.96 -12.04 -1.89
C ASN A 45 -16.95 -11.92 -0.35
N LEU A 46 -15.77 -11.70 0.24
CA LEU A 46 -15.63 -11.51 1.70
C LEU A 46 -16.32 -10.23 2.21
N ALA A 47 -16.63 -9.27 1.35
CA ALA A 47 -17.40 -8.10 1.74
C ALA A 47 -18.92 -8.39 1.88
N ASN A 48 -19.38 -9.62 1.60
CA ASN A 48 -20.77 -10.08 1.75
C ASN A 48 -21.78 -9.10 1.12
N ASP A 49 -22.75 -8.62 1.88
CA ASP A 49 -23.79 -7.69 1.41
C ASP A 49 -23.23 -6.36 0.87
N ASN A 50 -22.00 -6.01 1.24
CA ASN A 50 -21.31 -4.81 0.78
C ASN A 50 -20.48 -5.03 -0.49
N SER A 51 -20.47 -6.24 -1.05
CA SER A 51 -19.71 -6.59 -2.27
C SER A 51 -20.04 -5.71 -3.48
N LYS A 52 -21.23 -5.15 -3.53
CA LYS A 52 -21.68 -4.20 -4.58
C LYS A 52 -20.83 -2.91 -4.63
N TYR A 53 -20.18 -2.54 -3.53
CA TYR A 53 -19.29 -1.37 -3.46
C TYR A 53 -17.86 -1.69 -3.90
N ILE A 54 -17.54 -2.96 -4.24
CA ILE A 54 -16.20 -3.36 -4.67
C ILE A 54 -16.19 -3.68 -6.16
N ASN A 55 -15.35 -2.96 -6.90
CA ASN A 55 -15.08 -3.16 -8.32
C ASN A 55 -13.65 -3.72 -8.48
N CYS A 56 -13.52 -4.85 -9.17
CA CYS A 56 -12.24 -5.52 -9.38
C CYS A 56 -11.68 -5.17 -10.76
N ILE A 57 -10.43 -4.71 -10.81
CA ILE A 57 -9.69 -4.50 -12.05
C ILE A 57 -8.37 -5.29 -12.00
N LYS A 58 -8.20 -6.21 -12.97
CA LYS A 58 -6.95 -6.94 -13.13
C LYS A 58 -5.94 -6.09 -13.88
N ALA A 59 -4.88 -5.66 -13.20
CA ALA A 59 -3.79 -4.93 -13.82
C ALA A 59 -2.45 -5.25 -13.15
N ASP A 60 -1.38 -5.19 -13.95
CA ASP A 60 -0.01 -5.23 -13.47
C ASP A 60 0.54 -3.80 -13.41
N ILE A 61 0.66 -3.28 -12.21
CA ILE A 61 1.16 -1.93 -11.96
C ILE A 61 2.68 -1.86 -11.82
N SER A 62 3.40 -2.94 -12.08
CA SER A 62 4.87 -2.95 -12.06
C SER A 62 5.49 -2.26 -13.27
N ASN A 63 4.70 -1.87 -14.26
CA ASN A 63 5.15 -1.21 -15.46
C ASN A 63 4.15 -0.14 -15.93
N GLU A 64 4.68 0.83 -16.66
CA GLU A 64 3.90 1.99 -17.13
C GLU A 64 2.74 1.59 -18.05
N LYS A 65 2.93 0.58 -18.91
CA LYS A 65 1.87 0.10 -19.81
C LYS A 65 0.66 -0.42 -19.02
N GLY A 66 0.90 -1.18 -17.96
CA GLY A 66 -0.18 -1.68 -17.10
C GLY A 66 -0.88 -0.56 -16.34
N ILE A 67 -0.13 0.45 -15.89
CA ILE A 67 -0.70 1.64 -15.21
C ILE A 67 -1.52 2.48 -16.19
N ASN A 68 -1.07 2.68 -17.42
CA ASN A 68 -1.82 3.40 -18.44
C ASN A 68 -3.15 2.67 -18.75
N LYS A 69 -3.11 1.35 -18.97
CA LYS A 69 -4.31 0.55 -19.18
C LYS A 69 -5.30 0.64 -18.01
N LEU A 70 -4.79 0.59 -16.78
CA LEU A 70 -5.60 0.77 -15.58
C LEU A 70 -6.30 2.14 -15.56
N TYR A 71 -5.53 3.20 -15.86
CA TYR A 71 -6.06 4.55 -15.91
C TYR A 71 -7.18 4.69 -16.96
N ASP A 72 -6.94 4.20 -18.19
CA ASP A 72 -7.90 4.27 -19.29
C ASP A 72 -9.20 3.50 -18.94
N GLU A 73 -9.08 2.32 -18.31
CA GLU A 73 -10.26 1.54 -17.89
C GLU A 73 -11.06 2.24 -16.77
N ILE A 74 -10.37 2.93 -15.85
CA ILE A 74 -11.04 3.71 -14.79
C ILE A 74 -11.69 4.97 -15.38
N ASP A 75 -11.03 5.61 -16.34
CA ASP A 75 -11.59 6.78 -17.03
C ASP A 75 -12.89 6.42 -17.77
N GLU A 76 -12.86 5.33 -18.52
CA GLU A 76 -14.03 4.84 -19.27
C GLU A 76 -15.22 4.47 -18.37
N LYS A 77 -14.95 3.79 -17.23
CA LYS A 77 -16.03 3.23 -16.38
C LYS A 77 -16.51 4.17 -15.28
N PHE A 78 -15.67 5.11 -14.85
CA PHE A 78 -15.89 5.92 -13.65
C PHE A 78 -15.60 7.42 -13.86
N ASP A 79 -15.50 7.91 -15.10
CA ASP A 79 -15.12 9.29 -15.43
C ASP A 79 -13.82 9.73 -14.70
N ASN A 80 -12.97 8.79 -14.38
CA ASN A 80 -11.73 8.95 -13.62
C ASN A 80 -11.87 9.80 -12.34
N TYR A 81 -12.99 9.67 -11.65
CA TYR A 81 -13.31 10.47 -10.47
C TYR A 81 -12.72 9.84 -9.18
N VAL A 82 -11.54 9.27 -9.26
CA VAL A 82 -10.82 8.78 -8.07
C VAL A 82 -10.42 9.98 -7.20
N ASN A 83 -10.94 10.04 -5.98
CA ASN A 83 -10.61 11.09 -5.02
C ASN A 83 -9.94 10.55 -3.75
N ILE A 84 -9.87 9.22 -3.59
CA ILE A 84 -9.06 8.56 -2.58
C ILE A 84 -8.17 7.53 -3.28
N LEU A 85 -6.87 7.67 -3.13
CA LEU A 85 -5.88 6.74 -3.67
C LEU A 85 -5.12 6.06 -2.52
N VAL A 86 -5.20 4.73 -2.43
CA VAL A 86 -4.45 3.93 -1.46
C VAL A 86 -3.37 3.12 -2.19
N ASN A 87 -2.14 3.61 -2.14
CA ASN A 87 -0.95 2.91 -2.63
C ASN A 87 -0.52 1.86 -1.58
N ASN A 88 -1.03 0.65 -1.72
CA ASN A 88 -0.77 -0.45 -0.81
C ASN A 88 0.05 -1.58 -1.45
N ALA A 89 -0.02 -1.78 -2.77
CA ALA A 89 0.75 -2.81 -3.44
C ALA A 89 2.25 -2.69 -3.11
N GLY A 90 2.86 -3.83 -2.81
CA GLY A 90 4.28 -3.88 -2.49
C GLY A 90 4.85 -5.29 -2.58
N SER A 91 6.16 -5.37 -2.64
CA SER A 91 6.91 -6.62 -2.62
C SER A 91 8.16 -6.47 -1.75
N SER A 92 8.72 -7.60 -1.35
CA SER A 92 10.01 -7.65 -0.66
C SER A 92 10.94 -8.68 -1.31
N SER A 93 12.24 -8.50 -1.12
CA SER A 93 13.25 -9.45 -1.61
C SER A 93 13.41 -10.62 -0.63
N GLN A 94 13.82 -11.77 -1.15
CA GLN A 94 14.23 -12.91 -0.33
C GLN A 94 15.63 -12.70 0.25
N ILE A 95 16.56 -12.18 -0.58
CA ILE A 95 17.92 -11.79 -0.15
C ILE A 95 17.85 -10.33 0.29
N ARG A 96 18.33 -10.04 1.50
CA ARG A 96 18.12 -8.73 2.15
C ARG A 96 19.40 -7.96 2.40
N SER A 97 20.55 -8.66 2.39
CA SER A 97 21.86 -8.06 2.58
C SER A 97 22.24 -7.20 1.37
N VAL A 98 22.72 -6.00 1.62
CA VAL A 98 23.25 -5.09 0.57
C VAL A 98 24.39 -5.77 -0.22
N ALA A 99 25.21 -6.57 0.45
CA ALA A 99 26.37 -7.22 -0.18
C ALA A 99 25.97 -8.36 -1.14
N HIS A 100 24.77 -8.92 -1.02
CA HIS A 100 24.42 -10.18 -1.69
C HIS A 100 23.14 -10.09 -2.53
N ILE A 101 22.35 -9.03 -2.40
CA ILE A 101 21.11 -8.91 -3.16
C ILE A 101 21.36 -8.80 -4.66
N PRO A 102 20.78 -9.69 -5.49
CA PRO A 102 20.85 -9.58 -6.93
C PRO A 102 20.17 -8.30 -7.44
N LYS A 103 20.73 -7.73 -8.51
CA LYS A 103 20.19 -6.50 -9.11
C LYS A 103 18.73 -6.65 -9.52
N GLU A 104 18.34 -7.80 -10.02
CA GLU A 104 16.97 -8.10 -10.44
C GLU A 104 15.97 -8.04 -9.28
N GLN A 105 16.35 -8.54 -8.11
CA GLN A 105 15.52 -8.42 -6.89
C GLN A 105 15.47 -6.98 -6.38
N TRP A 106 16.59 -6.26 -6.46
CA TRP A 106 16.62 -4.82 -6.16
C TRP A 106 15.67 -4.05 -7.05
N ASP A 107 15.80 -4.20 -8.37
CA ASP A 107 14.99 -3.50 -9.36
C ASP A 107 13.49 -3.81 -9.19
N GLN A 108 13.14 -5.08 -8.99
CA GLN A 108 11.77 -5.51 -8.76
C GLN A 108 11.15 -4.85 -7.52
N VAL A 109 11.89 -4.80 -6.42
CA VAL A 109 11.40 -4.21 -5.17
C VAL A 109 11.27 -2.70 -5.30
N VAL A 110 12.27 -2.01 -5.85
CA VAL A 110 12.22 -0.55 -6.07
C VAL A 110 11.10 -0.19 -7.04
N ASN A 111 10.95 -0.96 -8.11
CA ASN A 111 9.96 -0.69 -9.13
C ASN A 111 8.53 -0.75 -8.57
N ILE A 112 8.17 -1.81 -7.85
CA ILE A 112 6.80 -1.94 -7.33
C ILE A 112 6.53 -1.07 -6.10
N ASN A 113 7.54 -0.80 -5.24
CA ASN A 113 7.33 -0.04 -4.01
C ASN A 113 7.55 1.47 -4.15
N LEU A 114 8.22 1.94 -5.21
CA LEU A 114 8.53 3.36 -5.41
C LEU A 114 8.07 3.85 -6.79
N ASN A 115 8.59 3.29 -7.88
CA ASN A 115 8.31 3.79 -9.22
C ASN A 115 6.82 3.70 -9.58
N SER A 116 6.18 2.58 -9.25
CA SER A 116 4.74 2.41 -9.52
C SER A 116 3.89 3.39 -8.72
N VAL A 117 4.26 3.67 -7.47
CA VAL A 117 3.57 4.66 -6.63
C VAL A 117 3.66 6.05 -7.24
N TYR A 118 4.87 6.45 -7.67
CA TYR A 118 5.07 7.72 -8.36
C TYR A 118 4.19 7.83 -9.62
N LEU A 119 4.23 6.83 -10.50
CA LEU A 119 3.47 6.84 -11.76
C LEU A 119 1.97 6.88 -11.52
N ILE A 120 1.46 6.12 -10.55
CA ILE A 120 0.04 6.11 -10.18
C ILE A 120 -0.37 7.47 -9.61
N CYS A 121 0.41 8.03 -8.69
CA CYS A 121 0.14 9.37 -8.17
C CYS A 121 0.10 10.40 -9.30
N GLN A 122 1.09 10.41 -10.20
CA GLN A 122 1.16 11.34 -11.33
C GLN A 122 -0.09 11.26 -12.23
N LYS A 123 -0.59 10.04 -12.48
CA LYS A 123 -1.78 9.84 -13.34
C LYS A 123 -3.06 10.37 -12.67
N PHE A 124 -3.33 9.95 -11.43
CA PHE A 124 -4.60 10.23 -10.77
C PHE A 124 -4.66 11.63 -10.14
N MET A 125 -3.54 12.20 -9.73
CA MET A 125 -3.49 13.55 -9.15
C MET A 125 -4.01 14.65 -10.09
N LYS A 126 -3.86 14.51 -11.41
CA LYS A 126 -4.32 15.51 -12.38
C LYS A 126 -5.79 15.87 -12.17
N ASN A 127 -6.64 14.86 -12.02
CA ASN A 127 -8.07 15.06 -11.78
C ASN A 127 -8.37 15.50 -10.34
N MET A 128 -7.60 15.03 -9.36
CA MET A 128 -7.70 15.48 -7.97
C MET A 128 -7.42 16.97 -7.86
N ILE A 129 -6.33 17.46 -8.48
CA ILE A 129 -5.94 18.88 -8.52
C ILE A 129 -7.03 19.71 -9.21
N LYS A 130 -7.48 19.29 -10.40
CA LYS A 130 -8.56 19.98 -11.13
C LYS A 130 -9.85 20.15 -10.29
N ASN A 131 -10.15 19.15 -9.47
CA ASN A 131 -11.35 19.16 -8.62
C ASN A 131 -11.08 19.73 -7.21
N LYS A 132 -9.85 20.12 -6.90
CA LYS A 132 -9.38 20.57 -5.57
C LYS A 132 -9.81 19.61 -4.44
N ASN A 133 -9.72 18.31 -4.70
CA ASN A 133 -10.16 17.27 -3.78
C ASN A 133 -9.42 15.95 -4.04
N GLY A 134 -8.39 15.67 -3.25
CA GLY A 134 -7.64 14.44 -3.36
C GLY A 134 -7.04 14.00 -2.01
N THR A 135 -7.16 12.71 -1.73
CA THR A 135 -6.51 12.09 -0.56
C THR A 135 -5.66 10.93 -1.04
N ILE A 136 -4.37 10.98 -0.80
CA ILE A 136 -3.40 9.95 -1.17
C ILE A 136 -2.86 9.33 0.10
N ILE A 137 -3.00 8.02 0.24
CA ILE A 137 -2.50 7.27 1.39
C ILE A 137 -1.54 6.21 0.87
N THR A 138 -0.32 6.20 1.36
CA THR A 138 0.69 5.23 0.96
C THR A 138 1.09 4.37 2.16
N ILE A 139 0.95 3.05 2.00
CA ILE A 139 1.44 2.09 2.97
C ILE A 139 2.96 1.99 2.81
N SER A 140 3.65 2.77 3.64
CA SER A 140 5.11 2.74 3.77
C SER A 140 5.53 1.60 4.72
N SER A 141 6.48 1.80 5.59
CA SER A 141 6.94 0.83 6.59
C SER A 141 7.83 1.51 7.64
N MET A 142 7.92 0.89 8.83
CA MET A 142 8.97 1.21 9.79
C MET A 142 10.38 1.08 9.20
N ALA A 143 10.58 0.27 8.15
CA ALA A 143 11.85 0.16 7.42
C ALA A 143 12.29 1.48 6.76
N ALA A 144 11.37 2.44 6.55
CA ALA A 144 11.70 3.79 6.08
C ALA A 144 12.43 4.63 7.14
N LEU A 145 12.14 4.39 8.43
CA LEU A 145 12.72 5.13 9.56
C LEU A 145 13.86 4.37 10.23
N LYS A 146 13.74 3.04 10.29
CA LYS A 146 14.70 2.15 10.93
C LYS A 146 15.16 1.10 9.93
N PRO A 147 16.17 1.42 9.09
CA PRO A 147 16.69 0.47 8.11
C PRO A 147 17.31 -0.74 8.80
N GLY A 148 17.20 -1.91 8.19
CA GLY A 148 17.76 -3.14 8.73
C GLY A 148 17.40 -4.37 7.91
N LEU A 149 18.03 -5.50 8.25
CA LEU A 149 17.87 -6.78 7.54
C LEU A 149 16.44 -7.35 7.58
N LEU A 150 15.64 -6.97 8.57
CA LEU A 150 14.25 -7.45 8.64
C LEU A 150 13.41 -6.94 7.46
N GLY A 151 13.63 -5.71 7.01
CA GLY A 151 13.04 -5.14 5.79
C GLY A 151 13.85 -5.47 4.54
N GLY A 152 15.17 -5.43 4.67
CA GLY A 152 16.11 -5.50 3.56
C GLY A 152 16.38 -4.16 2.89
N ALA A 153 17.55 -4.04 2.26
CA ALA A 153 18.03 -2.76 1.72
C ALA A 153 17.10 -2.13 0.67
N PRO A 154 16.67 -2.85 -0.41
CA PRO A 154 15.84 -2.23 -1.44
C PRO A 154 14.46 -1.82 -0.92
N TYR A 155 13.91 -2.63 -0.01
CA TYR A 155 12.61 -2.33 0.58
C TYR A 155 12.66 -1.08 1.47
N GLY A 156 13.67 -0.99 2.36
CA GLY A 156 13.89 0.21 3.19
C GLY A 156 14.09 1.46 2.36
N ALA A 157 14.95 1.39 1.34
CA ALA A 157 15.21 2.50 0.42
C ALA A 157 13.93 2.95 -0.31
N ALA A 158 13.17 2.00 -0.87
CA ALA A 158 11.93 2.31 -1.58
C ALA A 158 10.87 2.91 -0.64
N LYS A 159 10.72 2.37 0.59
CA LYS A 159 9.76 2.88 1.57
C LYS A 159 10.15 4.25 2.13
N ALA A 160 11.44 4.54 2.28
CA ALA A 160 11.92 5.90 2.57
C ALA A 160 11.60 6.86 1.41
N GLY A 161 11.84 6.41 0.16
CA GLY A 161 11.53 7.19 -1.04
C GLY A 161 10.06 7.56 -1.15
N VAL A 162 9.12 6.62 -0.95
CA VAL A 162 7.69 6.95 -1.02
C VAL A 162 7.23 7.83 0.15
N THR A 163 7.84 7.69 1.32
CA THR A 163 7.56 8.60 2.44
C THR A 163 7.95 10.03 2.09
N ASN A 164 9.13 10.22 1.52
CA ASN A 164 9.57 11.52 1.03
C ASN A 164 8.67 12.05 -0.10
N LEU A 165 8.25 11.18 -1.03
CA LEU A 165 7.32 11.53 -2.10
C LEU A 165 5.99 12.07 -1.55
N MET A 166 5.43 11.50 -0.48
CA MET A 166 4.21 12.04 0.15
C MET A 166 4.44 13.44 0.72
N GLY A 167 5.59 13.67 1.34
CA GLY A 167 5.99 15.02 1.80
C GLY A 167 6.11 16.03 0.65
N ALA A 168 6.72 15.62 -0.48
CA ALA A 168 6.82 16.46 -1.67
C ALA A 168 5.43 16.82 -2.25
N ILE A 169 4.52 15.85 -2.33
CA ILE A 169 3.13 16.09 -2.77
C ILE A 169 2.43 17.11 -1.85
N ASN A 170 2.58 16.97 -0.53
CA ASN A 170 2.00 17.94 0.41
C ASN A 170 2.60 19.34 0.23
N SER A 171 3.92 19.43 0.09
CA SER A 171 4.61 20.71 -0.10
C SER A 171 4.16 21.44 -1.37
N GLU A 172 3.89 20.70 -2.45
CA GLU A 172 3.57 21.25 -3.74
C GLU A 172 2.07 21.52 -3.93
N PHE A 173 1.19 20.62 -3.46
CA PHE A 173 -0.23 20.59 -3.86
C PHE A 173 -1.24 20.74 -2.70
N SER A 174 -0.82 21.02 -1.47
CA SER A 174 -1.78 21.21 -0.36
C SER A 174 -2.78 22.35 -0.64
N ASN A 175 -2.32 23.44 -1.26
CA ASN A 175 -3.19 24.57 -1.63
C ASN A 175 -4.14 24.26 -2.80
N ASP A 176 -3.89 23.14 -3.51
CA ASP A 176 -4.77 22.61 -4.55
C ASP A 176 -5.74 21.55 -4.01
N GLY A 177 -5.88 21.45 -2.70
CA GLY A 177 -6.81 20.54 -2.04
C GLY A 177 -6.34 19.08 -2.00
N ILE A 178 -5.04 18.84 -2.17
CA ILE A 178 -4.44 17.49 -2.08
C ILE A 178 -3.83 17.31 -0.70
N ARG A 179 -4.06 16.15 -0.12
CA ARG A 179 -3.39 15.70 1.10
C ARG A 179 -2.80 14.32 0.90
N ALA A 180 -1.59 14.13 1.35
CA ALA A 180 -0.87 12.87 1.22
C ALA A 180 -0.39 12.39 2.58
N THR A 181 -0.59 11.10 2.85
CA THR A 181 -0.25 10.46 4.13
C THR A 181 0.66 9.27 3.89
N SER A 182 1.73 9.16 4.67
CA SER A 182 2.52 7.94 4.83
C SER A 182 2.10 7.19 6.09
N ILE A 183 1.58 5.98 5.94
CA ILE A 183 1.37 5.06 7.07
C ILE A 183 2.56 4.11 7.14
N MET A 184 3.22 4.06 8.28
CA MET A 184 4.46 3.31 8.52
C MET A 184 4.21 2.19 9.54
N PRO A 185 3.67 1.04 9.10
CA PRO A 185 3.48 -0.08 10.01
C PRO A 185 4.79 -0.77 10.36
N GLY A 186 4.83 -1.31 11.57
CA GLY A 186 5.76 -2.36 11.96
C GLY A 186 5.37 -3.71 11.34
N GLU A 187 5.43 -4.78 12.12
CA GLU A 187 5.03 -6.10 11.64
C GLU A 187 3.51 -6.25 11.59
N VAL A 188 3.00 -6.64 10.44
CA VAL A 188 1.57 -6.94 10.18
C VAL A 188 1.49 -8.35 9.61
N ASP A 189 0.58 -9.18 10.10
CA ASP A 189 0.39 -10.53 9.59
C ASP A 189 -0.25 -10.49 8.19
N THR A 190 0.60 -10.58 7.20
CA THR A 190 0.22 -10.53 5.78
C THR A 190 1.05 -11.52 4.95
N PRO A 191 0.58 -11.88 3.75
CA PRO A 191 1.31 -12.78 2.86
C PRO A 191 2.73 -12.32 2.49
N ILE A 192 3.07 -11.03 2.62
CA ILE A 192 4.43 -10.53 2.33
C ILE A 192 5.48 -11.17 3.24
N LEU A 193 5.09 -11.62 4.43
CA LEU A 193 5.97 -12.31 5.38
C LEU A 193 6.50 -13.64 4.84
N ASN A 194 5.81 -14.26 3.89
CA ASN A 194 6.22 -15.52 3.26
C ASN A 194 7.49 -15.38 2.42
N ASN A 195 7.88 -14.13 2.10
CA ASN A 195 9.16 -13.84 1.41
C ASN A 195 10.33 -13.63 2.39
N ARG A 196 10.16 -13.88 3.67
CA ARG A 196 11.25 -13.80 4.65
C ARG A 196 12.18 -15.01 4.57
N ALA A 197 13.44 -14.82 4.95
CA ALA A 197 14.42 -15.92 5.08
C ALA A 197 13.96 -16.93 6.13
N LYS A 198 13.43 -16.45 7.26
CA LYS A 198 12.66 -17.21 8.26
C LYS A 198 11.21 -16.74 8.17
N ILE A 199 10.32 -17.64 7.78
CA ILE A 199 8.87 -17.37 7.77
C ILE A 199 8.36 -17.46 9.21
N PRO A 200 7.71 -16.40 9.75
CA PRO A 200 7.17 -16.44 11.10
C PRO A 200 6.13 -17.56 11.26
N ASN A 201 6.22 -18.28 12.38
CA ASN A 201 5.23 -19.30 12.75
C ASN A 201 3.93 -18.63 13.28
N LYS A 202 2.94 -19.48 13.61
CA LYS A 202 1.63 -18.99 14.07
C LYS A 202 1.74 -18.13 15.34
N ASN A 203 2.48 -18.60 16.35
CA ASN A 203 2.62 -17.87 17.62
C ASN A 203 3.28 -16.50 17.43
N GLU A 204 4.26 -16.41 16.52
CA GLU A 204 4.91 -15.15 16.17
C GLU A 204 3.94 -14.21 15.43
N ARG A 205 3.10 -14.73 14.53
CA ARG A 205 2.08 -13.96 13.80
C ARG A 205 0.97 -13.45 14.71
N ASP A 206 0.57 -14.23 15.72
CA ASP A 206 -0.45 -13.87 16.70
C ASP A 206 -0.06 -12.64 17.56
N THR A 207 1.25 -12.29 17.60
CA THR A 207 1.74 -11.07 18.28
C THR A 207 1.82 -9.84 17.37
N MET A 208 1.62 -10.01 16.07
CA MET A 208 1.70 -8.91 15.10
C MET A 208 0.37 -8.17 15.01
N MET A 209 0.42 -6.95 14.47
CA MET A 209 -0.80 -6.27 14.03
C MET A 209 -1.50 -7.10 12.97
N GLN A 210 -2.83 -6.99 12.90
CA GLN A 210 -3.62 -7.59 11.85
C GLN A 210 -3.90 -6.58 10.72
N PRO A 211 -4.17 -7.03 9.49
CA PRO A 211 -4.52 -6.15 8.38
C PRO A 211 -5.67 -5.17 8.68
N GLU A 212 -6.62 -5.60 9.50
CA GLU A 212 -7.79 -4.84 9.93
C GLU A 212 -7.40 -3.62 10.77
N ASP A 213 -6.37 -3.72 11.62
CA ASP A 213 -5.85 -2.60 12.41
C ASP A 213 -5.39 -1.45 11.49
N LEU A 214 -4.77 -1.81 10.38
CA LEU A 214 -4.31 -0.84 9.38
C LEU A 214 -5.47 -0.28 8.55
N ALA A 215 -6.47 -1.10 8.24
CA ALA A 215 -7.65 -0.67 7.51
C ALA A 215 -8.43 0.42 8.26
N GLU A 216 -8.54 0.33 9.59
CA GLU A 216 -9.14 1.37 10.45
C GLU A 216 -8.39 2.70 10.30
N ILE A 217 -7.06 2.66 10.34
CA ILE A 217 -6.23 3.87 10.25
C ILE A 217 -6.33 4.49 8.84
N VAL A 218 -6.30 3.68 7.78
CA VAL A 218 -6.48 4.13 6.40
C VAL A 218 -7.85 4.80 6.24
N PHE A 219 -8.90 4.17 6.75
CA PHE A 219 -10.25 4.71 6.66
C PHE A 219 -10.39 6.02 7.44
N LEU A 220 -9.93 6.06 8.70
CA LEU A 220 -9.91 7.29 9.51
C LEU A 220 -9.22 8.43 8.76
N THR A 221 -8.01 8.18 8.25
CA THR A 221 -7.20 9.18 7.54
C THR A 221 -7.93 9.70 6.30
N SER A 222 -8.57 8.81 5.54
CA SER A 222 -9.32 9.18 4.33
C SER A 222 -10.59 9.98 4.61
N ASN A 223 -11.14 9.86 5.81
CA ASN A 223 -12.42 10.45 6.18
C ASN A 223 -12.31 11.74 7.01
N LEU A 224 -11.09 12.22 7.25
CA LEU A 224 -10.86 13.49 7.92
C LEU A 224 -11.47 14.67 7.13
N ASN A 225 -11.80 15.74 7.84
CA ASN A 225 -12.22 16.98 7.21
C ASN A 225 -11.09 17.53 6.30
N ASN A 226 -11.45 18.09 5.14
CA ASN A 226 -10.49 18.56 4.13
C ASN A 226 -9.48 19.61 4.65
N ARG A 227 -9.77 20.30 5.74
CA ARG A 227 -8.83 21.24 6.39
C ARG A 227 -7.76 20.55 7.25
N THR A 228 -7.80 19.21 7.37
CA THR A 228 -6.91 18.44 8.26
C THR A 228 -6.15 17.41 7.43
N ASN A 229 -4.83 17.39 7.55
CA ASN A 229 -3.96 16.38 6.98
C ASN A 229 -3.16 15.70 8.10
N ILE A 230 -3.12 14.39 8.09
CA ILE A 230 -2.15 13.59 8.87
C ILE A 230 -1.06 13.17 7.90
N GLU A 231 0.10 13.80 7.99
CA GLU A 231 1.18 13.55 7.03
C GLU A 231 1.87 12.21 7.24
N THR A 232 2.03 11.81 8.51
CA THR A 232 2.72 10.57 8.87
C THR A 232 2.05 9.89 10.06
N VAL A 233 1.85 8.59 9.94
CA VAL A 233 1.37 7.73 11.02
C VAL A 233 2.35 6.59 11.22
N VAL A 234 2.91 6.45 12.41
CA VAL A 234 3.76 5.32 12.81
C VAL A 234 2.95 4.38 13.69
N VAL A 235 2.83 3.12 13.26
CA VAL A 235 2.00 2.12 13.93
C VAL A 235 2.82 0.88 14.22
N ASN A 236 2.77 0.39 15.44
CA ASN A 236 3.49 -0.82 15.86
C ASN A 236 2.59 -1.71 16.69
N ALA A 237 2.86 -3.01 16.67
CA ALA A 237 2.28 -3.93 17.64
C ALA A 237 2.69 -3.50 19.06
N THR A 238 1.77 -3.65 20.00
CA THR A 238 2.01 -3.38 21.42
C THR A 238 3.10 -4.30 21.97
N TYR A 239 3.06 -5.57 21.59
CA TYR A 239 4.06 -6.57 21.96
C TYR A 239 5.16 -6.63 20.92
N LYS A 240 6.41 -6.55 21.39
CA LYS A 240 7.59 -6.70 20.54
C LYS A 240 8.14 -8.10 20.72
N ARG A 241 8.03 -8.92 19.67
CA ARG A 241 8.67 -10.23 19.66
C ARG A 241 10.19 -10.12 19.50
N ASP A 242 10.91 -11.14 19.90
CA ASP A 242 12.32 -11.28 19.55
C ASP A 242 12.46 -11.63 18.06
N VAL A 243 13.26 -10.86 17.35
CA VAL A 243 13.55 -11.01 15.92
C VAL A 243 14.98 -11.50 15.65
N SER A 244 15.71 -11.92 16.67
CA SER A 244 17.14 -12.31 16.57
C SER A 244 17.35 -13.44 15.57
N GLU A 245 16.49 -14.46 15.58
CA GLU A 245 16.53 -15.56 14.61
C GLU A 245 16.22 -15.12 13.19
N ASP A 246 15.25 -14.21 13.00
CA ASP A 246 14.93 -13.65 11.69
C ASP A 246 16.10 -12.87 11.11
N LEU A 247 16.76 -12.06 11.93
CA LEU A 247 17.94 -11.30 11.53
C LEU A 247 19.12 -12.21 11.16
N ASN A 248 19.34 -13.26 11.95
CA ASN A 248 20.37 -14.25 11.67
C ASN A 248 20.08 -15.01 10.36
N ALA A 249 18.85 -15.47 10.17
CA ALA A 249 18.44 -16.12 8.93
C ALA A 249 18.60 -15.19 7.71
N ALA A 250 18.21 -13.91 7.85
CA ALA A 250 18.36 -12.92 6.77
C ALA A 250 19.81 -12.59 6.45
N LYS A 251 20.69 -12.58 7.46
CA LYS A 251 22.14 -12.36 7.28
C LYS A 251 22.81 -13.50 6.52
N ASN A 252 22.38 -14.73 6.80
CA ASN A 252 22.98 -15.95 6.24
C ASN A 252 22.39 -16.35 4.89
N LYS A 253 21.26 -15.76 4.46
CA LYS A 253 20.67 -16.04 3.16
C LYS A 253 21.35 -15.20 2.08
N ILE A 254 22.25 -15.85 1.34
CA ILE A 254 23.08 -15.23 0.29
C ILE A 254 22.74 -15.72 -1.13
N LYS A 255 21.86 -16.74 -1.23
CA LYS A 255 21.35 -17.32 -2.48
C LYS A 255 19.86 -17.63 -2.36
#